data_131426b857203bccd756527d5f7f7dcd
#
_entry.id   131426b857203bccd756527d5f7f7dcd
#
_cell.length_a   1.000
_cell.length_b   1.000
_cell.length_c   1.000
_cell.angle_alpha   90.00
_cell.angle_beta   90.00
_cell.angle_gamma   90.00
#
_symmetry.space_group_name_H-M   'P 1'
#
loop_
_entity.id
_entity.type
_entity.pdbx_description
1 polymer ?
#
loop_
_entity_poly.entity_id
_entity_poly.type
_entity_poly.pdbx_seq_one_letter_code
_entity_poly.pdbx_strand_id
1 'polypeptide(L)'
;MSELATTGNMPKILELEALMKTMPQVESPAQHYHLSGVYCRSLFIPKGCLLTGKIHNHESIGILAQGTLRITNGDSHTIVTAPYITVDKPGIKRLGYAETDCTFITVHRSDKTSMEELEYELVSDTFEEFEQKTQQLIEEVL
;
A
#
# COMPACT_ATOMS: atom_id res chain seq x y z
N MET A 1 -16.60 2.94 3.32
CA MET A 1 -15.15 3.04 3.09
C MET A 1 -14.40 2.01 3.87
N SER A 2 -14.51 2.07 5.16
CA SER A 2 -13.89 1.05 6.02
C SER A 2 -14.45 -0.35 5.79
N GLU A 3 -15.62 -0.48 5.19
CA GLU A 3 -16.20 -1.78 4.83
C GLU A 3 -15.25 -2.62 3.98
N LEU A 4 -14.66 -2.04 2.94
CA LEU A 4 -13.73 -2.76 2.08
C LEU A 4 -12.49 -3.21 2.85
N ALA A 5 -12.08 -2.41 3.83
CA ALA A 5 -10.90 -2.70 4.63
C ALA A 5 -11.12 -3.78 5.67
N THR A 6 -12.39 -4.04 6.06
CA THR A 6 -12.72 -4.96 7.15
C THR A 6 -13.45 -6.22 6.71
N THR A 7 -13.71 -6.39 5.40
CA THR A 7 -14.40 -7.57 4.87
C THR A 7 -13.43 -8.70 4.54
N GLY A 8 -13.97 -9.86 4.22
CA GLY A 8 -13.26 -11.04 3.74
C GLY A 8 -12.20 -11.54 4.71
N ASN A 9 -10.98 -11.68 4.21
CA ASN A 9 -9.87 -12.24 4.97
C ASN A 9 -9.01 -11.17 5.67
N MET A 10 -9.52 -9.95 5.86
CA MET A 10 -8.74 -8.88 6.49
C MET A 10 -8.21 -9.27 7.88
N PRO A 11 -8.99 -9.90 8.79
CA PRO A 11 -8.43 -10.35 10.06
C PRO A 11 -7.25 -11.30 9.90
N LYS A 12 -7.27 -12.18 8.90
CA LYS A 12 -6.16 -13.10 8.62
C LYS A 12 -4.95 -12.37 8.05
N ILE A 13 -5.16 -11.32 7.27
CA ILE A 13 -4.06 -10.48 6.77
C ILE A 13 -3.36 -9.79 7.93
N LEU A 14 -4.11 -9.24 8.87
CA LEU A 14 -3.54 -8.60 10.05
C LEU A 14 -2.79 -9.59 10.95
N GLU A 15 -3.33 -10.81 11.11
CA GLU A 15 -2.66 -11.88 11.83
C GLU A 15 -1.35 -12.28 11.15
N LEU A 16 -1.37 -12.46 9.83
CA LEU A 16 -0.18 -12.77 9.06
C LEU A 16 0.85 -11.66 9.14
N GLU A 17 0.44 -10.40 9.06
CA GLU A 17 1.34 -9.26 9.19
C GLU A 17 2.04 -9.26 10.56
N ALA A 18 1.31 -9.56 11.63
CA ALA A 18 1.89 -9.67 12.96
C ALA A 18 2.94 -10.77 13.01
N LEU A 19 2.67 -11.91 12.40
CA LEU A 19 3.63 -13.01 12.31
C LEU A 19 4.85 -12.61 11.47
N MET A 20 4.65 -11.96 10.34
CA MET A 20 5.75 -11.53 9.46
C MET A 20 6.74 -10.62 10.18
N LYS A 21 6.27 -9.80 11.12
CA LYS A 21 7.14 -8.91 11.90
C LYS A 21 8.10 -9.67 12.81
N THR A 22 7.81 -10.93 13.13
CA THR A 22 8.70 -11.79 13.93
C THR A 22 9.70 -12.58 13.09
N MET A 23 9.60 -12.51 11.77
CA MET A 23 10.45 -13.24 10.84
C MET A 23 11.61 -12.37 10.37
N PRO A 24 12.67 -12.99 9.79
CA PRO A 24 13.74 -12.22 9.18
C PRO A 24 13.21 -11.23 8.15
N GLN A 25 13.69 -9.99 8.23
CA GLN A 25 13.26 -8.92 7.32
C GLN A 25 14.18 -8.86 6.11
N VAL A 26 13.60 -8.66 4.94
CA VAL A 26 14.35 -8.44 3.71
C VAL A 26 14.48 -6.93 3.51
N GLU A 27 15.71 -6.47 3.40
CA GLU A 27 15.96 -5.06 3.11
C GLU A 27 15.85 -4.81 1.61
N SER A 28 14.94 -3.94 1.24
CA SER A 28 14.77 -3.50 -0.13
C SER A 28 14.35 -2.03 -0.12
N PRO A 29 15.33 -1.12 -0.02
CA PRO A 29 15.02 0.30 0.06
C PRO A 29 14.23 0.77 -1.14
N ALA A 30 13.17 1.53 -0.89
CA ALA A 30 12.39 2.13 -1.95
C ALA A 30 13.14 3.31 -2.56
N GLN A 31 12.90 3.53 -3.85
CA GLN A 31 13.35 4.73 -4.53
C GLN A 31 12.21 5.74 -4.54
N HIS A 32 12.55 7.00 -4.27
CA HIS A 32 11.58 8.08 -4.13
C HIS A 32 11.79 9.14 -5.20
N TYR A 33 10.71 9.59 -5.79
CA TYR A 33 10.72 10.60 -6.84
C TYR A 33 9.70 11.68 -6.50
N HIS A 34 10.12 12.93 -6.57
CA HIS A 34 9.29 14.08 -6.25
C HIS A 34 9.17 14.99 -7.46
N LEU A 35 7.94 15.34 -7.77
CA LEU A 35 7.61 16.33 -8.78
C LEU A 35 6.53 17.22 -8.17
N SER A 36 6.43 18.47 -8.59
CA SER A 36 5.41 19.37 -8.08
C SER A 36 4.02 18.71 -8.17
N GLY A 37 3.41 18.49 -7.02
CA GLY A 37 2.09 17.84 -6.92
C GLY A 37 2.08 16.33 -7.04
N VAL A 38 3.23 15.68 -7.22
CA VAL A 38 3.32 14.23 -7.41
C VAL A 38 4.46 13.63 -6.60
N TYR A 39 4.17 12.55 -5.91
CA TYR A 39 5.16 11.70 -5.27
C TYR A 39 5.07 10.30 -5.85
N CYS A 40 6.21 9.77 -6.26
CA CYS A 40 6.30 8.43 -6.83
C CYS A 40 7.30 7.60 -6.02
N ARG A 41 6.90 6.37 -5.73
CA ARG A 41 7.71 5.43 -4.96
C ARG A 41 7.86 4.14 -5.74
N SER A 42 9.10 3.70 -5.94
CA SER A 42 9.39 2.43 -6.61
C SER A 42 10.00 1.45 -5.61
N LEU A 43 9.44 0.27 -5.53
CA LEU A 43 9.88 -0.78 -4.62
C LEU A 43 10.26 -2.03 -5.40
N PHE A 44 11.48 -2.52 -5.18
CA PHE A 44 11.89 -3.84 -5.68
C PHE A 44 11.52 -4.90 -4.65
N ILE A 45 10.85 -5.96 -5.11
CA ILE A 45 10.40 -7.06 -4.26
C ILE A 45 11.05 -8.34 -4.77
N PRO A 46 12.03 -8.89 -4.07
CA PRO A 46 12.68 -10.14 -4.50
C PRO A 46 11.70 -11.31 -4.53
N LYS A 47 11.93 -12.22 -5.46
CA LYS A 47 11.16 -13.46 -5.56
C LYS A 47 11.04 -14.16 -4.20
N GLY A 48 9.84 -14.61 -3.87
CA GLY A 48 9.55 -15.33 -2.65
C GLY A 48 9.26 -14.46 -1.44
N CYS A 49 9.34 -13.13 -1.58
CA CYS A 49 9.04 -12.22 -0.48
C CYS A 49 7.55 -11.96 -0.35
N LEU A 50 7.11 -11.96 0.90
CA LEU A 50 5.79 -11.45 1.29
C LEU A 50 5.95 -10.00 1.74
N LEU A 51 4.97 -9.17 1.42
CA LEU A 51 4.92 -7.82 1.96
C LEU A 51 3.49 -7.40 2.20
N THR A 52 3.31 -6.54 3.20
CA THR A 52 2.04 -5.85 3.43
C THR A 52 2.26 -4.36 3.24
N GLY A 53 1.32 -3.73 2.56
CA GLY A 53 1.29 -2.28 2.48
C GLY A 53 0.59 -1.67 3.68
N LYS A 54 0.81 -0.38 3.88
CA LYS A 54 0.01 0.41 4.81
C LYS A 54 -1.34 0.72 4.19
N ILE A 55 -2.27 1.20 5.00
CA ILE A 55 -3.59 1.59 4.53
C ILE A 55 -3.46 2.93 3.81
N HIS A 56 -3.97 3.01 2.59
CA HIS A 56 -3.95 4.24 1.79
C HIS A 56 -5.03 5.21 2.27
N ASN A 57 -4.65 6.44 2.54
CA ASN A 57 -5.59 7.49 2.94
C ASN A 57 -6.31 8.10 1.74
N HIS A 58 -5.69 8.05 0.56
CA HIS A 58 -6.19 8.67 -0.66
C HIS A 58 -6.08 7.71 -1.83
N GLU A 59 -6.69 8.07 -2.95
CA GLU A 59 -6.50 7.34 -4.19
C GLU A 59 -5.04 7.41 -4.64
N SER A 60 -4.57 6.34 -5.23
CA SER A 60 -3.25 6.28 -5.84
C SER A 60 -3.26 5.35 -7.04
N ILE A 61 -2.24 5.46 -7.87
CA ILE A 61 -2.03 4.53 -8.97
C ILE A 61 -0.93 3.57 -8.57
N GLY A 62 -1.19 2.27 -8.74
CA GLY A 62 -0.20 1.23 -8.60
C GLY A 62 0.20 0.68 -9.95
N ILE A 63 1.49 0.48 -10.17
CA ILE A 63 2.03 -0.04 -11.42
C ILE A 63 2.96 -1.19 -11.12
N LEU A 64 2.62 -2.38 -11.58
CA LEU A 64 3.58 -3.49 -11.60
C LEU A 64 4.37 -3.37 -12.89
N ALA A 65 5.61 -2.89 -12.78
CA ALA A 65 6.48 -2.62 -13.93
C ALA A 65 7.30 -3.84 -14.34
N GLN A 66 7.50 -4.78 -13.41
CA GLN A 66 8.28 -5.99 -13.63
C GLN A 66 7.72 -7.12 -12.78
N GLY A 67 7.68 -8.31 -13.35
CA GLY A 67 7.44 -9.54 -12.61
C GLY A 67 5.99 -9.98 -12.52
N THR A 68 5.78 -11.00 -11.70
CA THR A 68 4.47 -11.60 -11.41
C THR A 68 4.24 -11.55 -9.91
N LEU A 69 3.13 -10.96 -9.51
CA LEU A 69 2.80 -10.70 -8.12
C LEU A 69 1.42 -11.28 -7.80
N ARG A 70 1.33 -12.01 -6.70
CA ARG A 70 0.05 -12.46 -6.15
C ARG A 70 -0.40 -11.43 -5.14
N ILE A 71 -1.61 -10.90 -5.31
CA ILE A 71 -2.13 -9.79 -4.51
C ILE A 71 -3.47 -10.18 -3.88
N THR A 72 -3.69 -9.78 -2.64
CA THR A 72 -5.01 -9.85 -2.01
C THR A 72 -5.27 -8.59 -1.20
N ASN A 73 -6.52 -8.16 -1.17
CA ASN A 73 -6.99 -7.07 -0.31
C ASN A 73 -7.90 -7.60 0.82
N GLY A 74 -7.97 -8.91 0.99
CA GLY A 74 -8.80 -9.58 1.99
C GLY A 74 -10.04 -10.22 1.44
N ASP A 75 -10.60 -9.75 0.34
CA ASP A 75 -11.81 -10.30 -0.27
C ASP A 75 -11.50 -11.32 -1.37
N SER A 76 -10.56 -11.00 -2.21
CA SER A 76 -10.16 -11.83 -3.33
C SER A 76 -8.66 -11.75 -3.49
N HIS A 77 -8.12 -12.77 -4.13
CA HIS A 77 -6.72 -12.72 -4.53
C HIS A 77 -6.64 -12.92 -6.04
N THR A 78 -5.58 -12.37 -6.61
CA THR A 78 -5.36 -12.43 -8.05
C THR A 78 -3.86 -12.49 -8.31
N ILE A 79 -3.50 -13.12 -9.41
CA ILE A 79 -2.12 -13.14 -9.89
C ILE A 79 -2.04 -12.20 -11.08
N VAL A 80 -1.16 -11.22 -10.99
CA VAL A 80 -0.97 -10.22 -12.04
C VAL A 80 0.45 -10.26 -12.55
N THR A 81 0.61 -10.03 -13.83
CA THR A 81 1.90 -10.01 -14.50
C THR A 81 2.11 -8.67 -15.18
N ALA A 82 3.31 -8.13 -15.06
CA ALA A 82 3.66 -6.84 -15.64
C ALA A 82 3.51 -6.85 -17.18
N PRO A 83 3.09 -5.73 -17.79
CA PRO A 83 2.70 -4.49 -17.13
C PRO A 83 1.26 -4.56 -16.58
N TYR A 84 1.06 -4.07 -15.38
CA TYR A 84 -0.26 -4.06 -14.75
C TYR A 84 -0.44 -2.74 -14.01
N ILE A 85 -1.56 -2.08 -14.23
CA ILE A 85 -1.87 -0.78 -13.62
C ILE A 85 -3.20 -0.90 -12.88
N THR A 86 -3.25 -0.36 -11.69
CA THR A 86 -4.46 -0.34 -10.87
C THR A 86 -4.67 1.03 -10.23
N VAL A 87 -5.93 1.38 -9.99
CA VAL A 87 -6.29 2.54 -9.17
C VAL A 87 -6.69 2.01 -7.80
N ASP A 88 -5.96 2.44 -6.79
CA ASP A 88 -6.23 2.05 -5.40
C ASP A 88 -7.10 3.10 -4.72
N LYS A 89 -8.18 2.63 -4.12
CA LYS A 89 -9.13 3.48 -3.40
C LYS A 89 -8.68 3.70 -1.96
N PRO A 90 -9.16 4.78 -1.31
CA PRO A 90 -8.89 4.98 0.11
C PRO A 90 -9.35 3.79 0.96
N GLY A 91 -8.59 3.49 2.00
CA GLY A 91 -8.91 2.42 2.92
C GLY A 91 -8.41 1.03 2.51
N ILE A 92 -7.77 0.92 1.37
CA ILE A 92 -7.22 -0.36 0.90
C ILE A 92 -5.92 -0.68 1.63
N LYS A 93 -5.82 -1.92 2.09
CA LYS A 93 -4.59 -2.54 2.59
C LYS A 93 -4.39 -3.86 1.85
N ARG A 94 -3.21 -4.05 1.29
CA ARG A 94 -2.90 -5.22 0.47
C ARG A 94 -1.78 -6.06 1.04
N LEU A 95 -1.87 -7.37 0.78
CA LEU A 95 -0.79 -8.32 0.96
C LEU A 95 -0.32 -8.75 -0.42
N GLY A 96 0.98 -8.79 -0.62
CA GLY A 96 1.59 -9.25 -1.86
C GLY A 96 2.58 -10.38 -1.64
N TYR A 97 2.66 -11.29 -2.61
CA TYR A 97 3.68 -12.33 -2.66
C TYR A 97 4.33 -12.32 -4.04
N ALA A 98 5.64 -12.14 -4.07
CA ALA A 98 6.39 -12.08 -5.33
C ALA A 98 6.66 -13.47 -5.87
N GLU A 99 5.95 -13.86 -6.92
CA GLU A 99 6.18 -15.12 -7.63
C GLU A 99 7.52 -15.09 -8.38
N THR A 100 7.92 -13.91 -8.83
CA THR A 100 9.22 -13.63 -9.43
C THR A 100 9.74 -12.34 -8.81
N ASP A 101 10.94 -11.91 -9.19
CA ASP A 101 11.40 -10.56 -8.85
C ASP A 101 10.40 -9.55 -9.42
N CYS A 102 9.97 -8.61 -8.60
CA CYS A 102 8.97 -7.62 -8.98
C CYS A 102 9.49 -6.20 -8.73
N THR A 103 9.01 -5.28 -9.56
CA THR A 103 9.13 -3.85 -9.31
C THR A 103 7.73 -3.26 -9.27
N PHE A 104 7.37 -2.70 -8.14
CA PHE A 104 6.05 -2.10 -7.93
C PHE A 104 6.19 -0.61 -7.65
N ILE A 105 5.45 0.19 -8.41
CA ILE A 105 5.51 1.64 -8.36
C ILE A 105 4.18 2.17 -7.90
N THR A 106 4.18 3.09 -6.94
CA THR A 106 2.97 3.82 -6.54
C THR A 106 3.12 5.29 -6.86
N VAL A 107 2.05 5.89 -7.35
CA VAL A 107 2.01 7.30 -7.72
C VAL A 107 0.91 7.98 -6.93
N HIS A 108 1.29 9.00 -6.17
CA HIS A 108 0.41 9.74 -5.28
C HIS A 108 0.41 11.23 -5.64
N ARG A 109 -0.73 11.88 -5.43
CA ARG A 109 -0.79 13.35 -5.44
C ARG A 109 -0.33 13.84 -4.09
N SER A 110 0.74 14.60 -4.07
CA SER A 110 1.22 15.25 -2.86
C SER A 110 2.27 16.29 -3.21
N ASP A 111 2.23 17.41 -2.50
CA ASP A 111 3.27 18.45 -2.56
C ASP A 111 4.33 18.28 -1.47
N LYS A 112 4.15 17.30 -0.60
CA LYS A 112 5.09 17.05 0.49
C LYS A 112 6.37 16.42 -0.04
N THR A 113 7.47 16.70 0.62
CA THR A 113 8.78 16.18 0.24
C THR A 113 9.49 15.45 1.38
N SER A 114 9.12 15.70 2.64
CA SER A 114 9.68 14.95 3.75
C SER A 114 8.94 13.63 3.92
N MET A 115 9.67 12.57 4.27
CA MET A 115 9.06 11.24 4.46
C MET A 115 8.04 11.25 5.59
N GLU A 116 8.28 12.02 6.64
CA GLU A 116 7.35 12.14 7.76
C GLU A 116 6.02 12.72 7.32
N GLU A 117 6.05 13.81 6.55
CA GLU A 117 4.83 14.43 6.04
C GLU A 117 4.10 13.55 5.04
N LEU A 118 4.83 12.86 4.16
CA LEU A 118 4.26 11.94 3.19
C LEU A 118 3.59 10.76 3.87
N GLU A 119 4.22 10.18 4.89
CA GLU A 119 3.62 9.07 5.63
C GLU A 119 2.35 9.50 6.34
N TYR A 120 2.35 10.68 6.95
CA TYR A 120 1.15 11.18 7.62
C TYR A 120 0.00 11.40 6.63
N GLU A 121 0.29 12.04 5.50
CA GLU A 121 -0.73 12.40 4.51
C GLU A 121 -1.28 11.17 3.77
N LEU A 122 -0.41 10.26 3.35
CA LEU A 122 -0.75 9.26 2.35
C LEU A 122 -1.17 7.92 2.93
N VAL A 123 -0.70 7.56 4.12
CA VAL A 123 -0.93 6.23 4.68
C VAL A 123 -1.27 6.28 6.17
N SER A 124 -1.90 5.20 6.62
CA SER A 124 -2.19 4.95 8.03
C SER A 124 -1.72 3.56 8.42
N ASP A 125 -1.28 3.39 9.67
CA ASP A 125 -0.83 2.10 10.17
C ASP A 125 -1.99 1.21 10.59
N THR A 126 -3.10 1.81 11.03
CA THR A 126 -4.29 1.09 11.48
C THR A 126 -5.54 1.69 10.84
N PHE A 127 -6.61 0.88 10.78
CA PHE A 127 -7.90 1.37 10.28
C PHE A 127 -8.50 2.42 11.19
N GLU A 128 -8.23 2.34 12.49
CA GLU A 128 -8.64 3.36 13.44
C GLU A 128 -8.00 4.71 13.11
N GLU A 129 -6.70 4.72 12.87
CA GLU A 129 -5.98 5.94 12.45
C GLU A 129 -6.54 6.49 11.13
N PHE A 130 -6.80 5.62 10.17
CA PHE A 130 -7.39 6.00 8.89
C PHE A 130 -8.75 6.68 9.09
N GLU A 131 -9.61 6.11 9.91
CA GLU A 131 -10.93 6.68 10.19
C GLU A 131 -10.83 8.03 10.91
N GLN A 132 -9.91 8.16 11.85
CA GLN A 132 -9.66 9.42 12.55
C GLN A 132 -9.21 10.53 11.61
N LYS A 133 -8.29 10.21 10.69
CA LYS A 133 -7.81 11.17 9.70
C LYS A 133 -8.92 11.59 8.74
N THR A 134 -9.76 10.65 8.33
CA THR A 134 -10.92 10.93 7.47
C THR A 134 -11.91 11.84 8.18
N GLN A 135 -12.20 11.57 9.44
CA GLN A 135 -13.11 12.40 10.24
C GLN A 135 -12.57 13.82 10.42
N GLN A 136 -11.27 13.94 10.66
CA GLN A 136 -10.63 15.25 10.79
C GLN A 136 -10.77 16.07 9.50
N LEU A 137 -10.59 15.46 8.35
CA LEU A 137 -10.79 16.14 7.06
C LEU A 137 -12.23 16.62 6.89
N ILE A 138 -13.20 15.80 7.28
CA ILE A 138 -14.62 16.17 7.23
C ILE A 138 -14.87 17.39 8.10
N GLU A 139 -14.34 17.42 9.30
CA GLU A 139 -14.49 18.53 10.23
C GLU A 139 -13.83 19.82 9.73
N GLU A 140 -12.70 19.71 9.06
CA GLU A 140 -12.02 20.88 8.48
C GLU A 140 -12.81 21.49 7.33
N VAL A 141 -13.58 20.71 6.61
CA VAL A 141 -14.38 21.18 5.47
C VAL A 141 -15.73 21.73 5.93
N LEU A 142 -16.32 21.15 6.95
CA LEU A 142 -17.62 21.55 7.48
C LEU A 142 -17.48 22.49 8.67
#